data_1580dbaddba28ecb38f737a36be20915
#
_entry.id   1580dbaddba28ecb38f737a36be20915
#
_cell.length_a   1.000
_cell.length_b   1.000
_cell.length_c   1.000
_cell.angle_alpha   90.00
_cell.angle_beta   90.00
_cell.angle_gamma   90.00
#
_symmetry.space_group_name_H-M   'P 1'
#
loop_
_entity.id
_entity.type
_entity.pdbx_description
1 polymer ?
#
loop_
_entity_poly.entity_id
_entity_poly.type
_entity_poly.pdbx_seq_one_letter_code
_entity_poly.pdbx_strand_id
1 'polypeptide(L)'
;MKKKNTGLKTLIALVVLLATCAIEANAQDKKTLRSEAVDPNSLLTESEKNSNFYFLDAVRYHLKAQDDSALVALSKAIELDRKNENALFYRARINAESGKDSLALIDCIKAVEINPNNRDYKDLLGYCYLKQQKFDKAIPLYEEMVKNDRNNTQTLNLLLYMYRQKERYDDVLRILTELENISGKTEEYMLAKVQVYEMQGKKKEAYNVLKKYAEENKGNIDNQLMVANWLMNNDRKNEAFAIFSQLLKSHPEDPGVLESVYDYYVATNNTAKAQEIQNDILLNAQTPYQTKESIFKRLLIESEKNKVDSTVMLNLLDKMIAVNPKDAQILELKVGYMIVKQMPQDSINALLERVLAISPGRDNVRFELIKDAWDHQKWDRVIQLAKEGLTKSPSFLAYYYFLGLSYIQKDQPKEALQTLLKGVEQVNNESEPKVVADFYSIIGDLYEKQENREKAFEAYEKCLEWNPDHINTLNNYAYFLSEKGQDLDKAASMSLKTVMAEPKNSTYLDTYAWILFMQKRYPEALEYIEKAVANDPQEGISAVVLEHAGDIAFMANDVQKALGYWQKALAKDGNNKLLQQKIKQKKYIKE
;
A
#
# COMPACT_ATOMS: atom_id res chain seq x y z
N MET A 1 3.47 -13.36 -6.31
CA MET A 1 2.42 -13.96 -7.15
C MET A 1 1.02 -13.38 -6.88
N LYS A 2 0.83 -12.03 -6.85
CA LYS A 2 -0.51 -11.42 -6.62
C LYS A 2 -0.80 -10.18 -7.52
N LYS A 3 -0.17 -10.05 -8.69
CA LYS A 3 -0.37 -8.91 -9.62
C LYS A 3 -0.98 -9.29 -11.00
N LYS A 4 -1.55 -10.48 -11.17
CA LYS A 4 -2.08 -10.95 -12.47
C LYS A 4 -3.59 -10.73 -12.73
N ASN A 5 -4.35 -10.14 -11.79
CA ASN A 5 -5.82 -10.08 -11.94
C ASN A 5 -6.43 -8.70 -12.25
N THR A 6 -5.62 -7.64 -12.29
CA THR A 6 -6.16 -6.28 -12.56
C THR A 6 -6.37 -5.99 -14.04
N GLY A 7 -5.51 -6.48 -14.92
CA GLY A 7 -5.64 -6.24 -16.37
C GLY A 7 -6.87 -6.89 -17.02
N LEU A 8 -7.24 -8.08 -16.56
CA LEU A 8 -8.41 -8.81 -17.09
C LEU A 8 -9.74 -8.17 -16.65
N LYS A 9 -9.81 -7.64 -15.42
CA LYS A 9 -11.01 -6.94 -14.93
C LYS A 9 -11.26 -5.63 -15.66
N THR A 10 -10.21 -4.91 -16.04
CA THR A 10 -10.32 -3.65 -16.81
C THR A 10 -10.70 -3.88 -18.25
N LEU A 11 -10.20 -4.95 -18.89
CA LEU A 11 -10.57 -5.33 -20.25
C LEU A 11 -12.03 -5.81 -20.34
N ILE A 12 -12.49 -6.57 -19.35
CA ILE A 12 -13.87 -7.06 -19.25
C ILE A 12 -14.85 -5.91 -18.99
N ALA A 13 -14.49 -4.92 -18.18
CA ALA A 13 -15.32 -3.74 -17.92
C ALA A 13 -15.47 -2.86 -19.19
N LEU A 14 -14.42 -2.77 -20.03
CA LEU A 14 -14.47 -1.98 -21.27
C LEU A 14 -15.37 -2.60 -22.34
N VAL A 15 -15.42 -3.91 -22.45
CA VAL A 15 -16.29 -4.63 -23.39
C VAL A 15 -17.78 -4.49 -22.99
N VAL A 16 -18.07 -4.46 -21.69
CA VAL A 16 -19.45 -4.26 -21.20
C VAL A 16 -19.93 -2.83 -21.42
N LEU A 17 -19.05 -1.82 -21.31
CA LEU A 17 -19.42 -0.40 -21.51
C LEU A 17 -19.71 -0.07 -22.99
N LEU A 18 -19.07 -0.75 -23.95
CA LEU A 18 -19.23 -0.48 -25.38
C LEU A 18 -20.49 -1.12 -25.98
N ALA A 19 -21.01 -2.18 -25.37
CA ALA A 19 -22.31 -2.76 -25.77
C ALA A 19 -23.51 -1.84 -25.48
N THR A 20 -23.39 -0.90 -24.55
CA THR A 20 -24.43 0.06 -24.20
C THR A 20 -24.51 1.24 -25.17
N CYS A 21 -23.42 1.61 -25.86
CA CYS A 21 -23.38 2.74 -26.80
C CYS A 21 -23.88 2.39 -28.23
N ALA A 22 -23.91 1.11 -28.59
CA ALA A 22 -24.35 0.70 -29.93
C ALA A 22 -25.89 0.75 -30.16
N ILE A 23 -26.68 0.87 -29.09
CA ILE A 23 -28.15 0.88 -29.16
C ILE A 23 -28.70 2.26 -29.55
N GLU A 24 -27.94 3.35 -29.34
CA GLU A 24 -28.40 4.71 -29.69
C GLU A 24 -28.21 5.12 -31.16
N ALA A 25 -27.34 4.44 -31.91
CA ALA A 25 -26.99 4.83 -33.28
C ALA A 25 -27.97 4.35 -34.36
N ASN A 26 -28.87 3.41 -34.09
CA ASN A 26 -29.76 2.81 -35.09
C ASN A 26 -31.17 3.41 -35.17
N ALA A 27 -31.42 4.55 -34.53
CA ALA A 27 -32.76 5.18 -34.50
C ALA A 27 -33.00 6.23 -35.60
N GLN A 28 -32.05 6.53 -36.48
CA GLN A 28 -32.16 7.68 -37.40
C GLN A 28 -32.41 7.40 -38.90
N ASP A 29 -32.47 6.15 -39.35
CA ASP A 29 -32.72 5.87 -40.78
C ASP A 29 -34.00 5.04 -41.03
N LYS A 30 -35.16 5.63 -40.73
CA LYS A 30 -36.45 5.13 -41.30
C LYS A 30 -37.39 6.28 -41.64
N LYS A 31 -37.09 6.97 -42.73
CA LYS A 31 -38.10 7.73 -43.48
C LYS A 31 -37.83 7.49 -44.95
N THR A 32 -38.56 6.57 -45.51
CA THR A 32 -39.13 6.51 -46.86
C THR A 32 -39.32 5.05 -47.28
N LEU A 33 -40.54 4.61 -47.18
CA LEU A 33 -41.23 3.75 -48.16
C LEU A 33 -42.61 3.36 -47.54
N ARG A 34 -43.64 4.14 -47.87
CA ARG A 34 -45.03 3.69 -47.66
C ARG A 34 -45.37 2.67 -48.72
N SER A 35 -45.36 1.40 -48.39
CA SER A 35 -46.23 0.34 -48.94
C SER A 35 -47.05 -0.20 -47.78
N GLU A 36 -48.28 -0.58 -48.01
CA GLU A 36 -49.25 -1.03 -47.00
C GLU A 36 -48.62 -1.97 -45.99
N ALA A 37 -48.27 -1.39 -44.84
CA ALA A 37 -47.64 -2.15 -43.76
C ALA A 37 -48.74 -2.92 -43.03
N VAL A 38 -48.79 -4.21 -43.26
CA VAL A 38 -49.45 -5.15 -42.35
C VAL A 38 -48.80 -4.90 -40.97
N ASP A 39 -49.62 -4.56 -39.98
CA ASP A 39 -49.13 -4.38 -38.60
C ASP A 39 -48.39 -5.68 -38.22
N PRO A 40 -47.06 -5.62 -37.94
CA PRO A 40 -46.30 -6.82 -37.58
C PRO A 40 -46.90 -7.57 -36.39
N ASN A 41 -47.64 -6.87 -35.50
CA ASN A 41 -48.33 -7.45 -34.36
C ASN A 41 -49.58 -8.26 -34.74
N SER A 42 -50.13 -8.07 -35.97
CA SER A 42 -51.30 -8.81 -36.42
C SER A 42 -50.98 -10.27 -36.79
N LEU A 43 -49.72 -10.61 -36.96
CA LEU A 43 -49.22 -11.95 -37.29
C LEU A 43 -48.80 -12.76 -36.06
N LEU A 44 -48.72 -12.15 -34.89
CA LEU A 44 -48.28 -12.81 -33.65
C LEU A 44 -49.48 -13.48 -32.96
N THR A 45 -49.23 -14.65 -32.39
CA THR A 45 -50.17 -15.31 -31.49
C THR A 45 -50.34 -14.51 -30.19
N GLU A 46 -51.40 -14.71 -29.45
CA GLU A 46 -51.66 -14.03 -28.18
C GLU A 46 -50.55 -14.35 -27.15
N SER A 47 -49.99 -15.57 -27.20
CA SER A 47 -48.86 -15.98 -26.36
C SER A 47 -47.59 -15.22 -26.70
N GLU A 48 -47.28 -15.00 -27.97
CA GLU A 48 -46.11 -14.21 -28.39
C GLU A 48 -46.26 -12.73 -28.07
N LYS A 49 -47.47 -12.16 -28.16
CA LYS A 49 -47.74 -10.78 -27.74
C LYS A 49 -47.50 -10.61 -26.22
N ASN A 50 -48.02 -11.53 -25.43
CA ASN A 50 -47.81 -11.52 -23.98
C ASN A 50 -46.32 -11.75 -23.60
N SER A 51 -45.60 -12.61 -24.31
CA SER A 51 -44.19 -12.81 -24.15
C SER A 51 -43.40 -11.50 -24.38
N ASN A 52 -43.71 -10.78 -25.48
CA ASN A 52 -43.10 -9.49 -25.78
C ASN A 52 -43.42 -8.42 -24.74
N PHE A 53 -44.63 -8.43 -24.16
CA PHE A 53 -45.00 -7.53 -23.08
C PHE A 53 -44.11 -7.74 -21.85
N TYR A 54 -43.95 -8.98 -21.38
CA TYR A 54 -43.08 -9.29 -20.24
C TYR A 54 -41.60 -9.02 -20.55
N PHE A 55 -41.16 -9.20 -21.77
CA PHE A 55 -39.81 -8.82 -22.21
C PHE A 55 -39.59 -7.29 -22.07
N LEU A 56 -40.53 -6.47 -22.53
CA LEU A 56 -40.44 -5.01 -22.41
C LEU A 56 -40.48 -4.55 -20.94
N ASP A 57 -41.27 -5.20 -20.10
CA ASP A 57 -41.28 -4.95 -18.66
C ASP A 57 -39.92 -5.30 -18.02
N ALA A 58 -39.32 -6.41 -18.41
CA ALA A 58 -37.99 -6.79 -17.94
C ALA A 58 -36.92 -5.77 -18.31
N VAL A 59 -36.93 -5.25 -19.54
CA VAL A 59 -36.04 -4.17 -19.99
C VAL A 59 -36.23 -2.92 -19.09
N ARG A 60 -37.51 -2.58 -18.79
CA ARG A 60 -37.84 -1.45 -17.90
C ARG A 60 -37.32 -1.66 -16.46
N TYR A 61 -37.41 -2.88 -15.91
CA TYR A 61 -36.86 -3.22 -14.61
C TYR A 61 -35.34 -3.13 -14.60
N HIS A 62 -34.68 -3.66 -15.63
CA HIS A 62 -33.22 -3.62 -15.73
C HIS A 62 -32.70 -2.17 -15.81
N LEU A 63 -33.34 -1.28 -16.61
CA LEU A 63 -33.00 0.15 -16.66
C LEU A 63 -33.16 0.88 -15.31
N LYS A 64 -33.92 0.33 -14.38
CA LYS A 64 -34.08 0.82 -12.99
C LYS A 64 -33.16 0.09 -11.99
N ALA A 65 -32.21 -0.70 -12.47
CA ALA A 65 -31.33 -1.54 -11.66
C ALA A 65 -32.09 -2.54 -10.74
N GLN A 66 -33.24 -3.03 -11.20
CA GLN A 66 -34.08 -4.01 -10.50
C GLN A 66 -33.94 -5.38 -11.18
N ASP A 67 -32.72 -5.92 -11.19
CA ASP A 67 -32.35 -7.11 -11.96
C ASP A 67 -33.09 -8.37 -11.54
N ASP A 68 -33.41 -8.55 -10.26
CA ASP A 68 -34.20 -9.69 -9.80
C ASP A 68 -35.61 -9.66 -10.42
N SER A 69 -36.27 -8.49 -10.45
CA SER A 69 -37.58 -8.32 -11.08
C SER A 69 -37.50 -8.52 -12.60
N ALA A 70 -36.42 -8.05 -13.23
CA ALA A 70 -36.16 -8.27 -14.65
C ALA A 70 -36.01 -9.77 -14.96
N LEU A 71 -35.27 -10.53 -14.17
CA LEU A 71 -35.10 -11.99 -14.35
C LEU A 71 -36.42 -12.76 -14.19
N VAL A 72 -37.29 -12.33 -13.27
CA VAL A 72 -38.64 -12.93 -13.13
C VAL A 72 -39.49 -12.67 -14.37
N ALA A 73 -39.54 -11.43 -14.86
CA ALA A 73 -40.29 -11.05 -16.06
C ALA A 73 -39.75 -11.76 -17.31
N LEU A 74 -38.42 -11.86 -17.50
CA LEU A 74 -37.79 -12.61 -18.58
C LEU A 74 -38.15 -14.11 -18.53
N SER A 75 -38.15 -14.69 -17.32
CA SER A 75 -38.56 -16.09 -17.18
C SER A 75 -40.00 -16.32 -17.58
N LYS A 76 -40.88 -15.37 -17.27
CA LYS A 76 -42.30 -15.44 -17.72
C LYS A 76 -42.43 -15.25 -19.23
N ALA A 77 -41.66 -14.34 -19.82
CA ALA A 77 -41.63 -14.17 -21.29
C ALA A 77 -41.22 -15.48 -21.97
N ILE A 78 -40.15 -16.14 -21.51
CA ILE A 78 -39.66 -17.40 -22.09
C ILE A 78 -40.62 -18.58 -21.85
N GLU A 79 -41.38 -18.56 -20.74
CA GLU A 79 -42.42 -19.56 -20.47
C GLU A 79 -43.55 -19.47 -21.52
N LEU A 80 -43.95 -18.24 -21.85
CA LEU A 80 -45.00 -17.96 -22.84
C LEU A 80 -44.55 -18.20 -24.28
N ASP A 81 -43.32 -17.83 -24.60
CA ASP A 81 -42.71 -18.10 -25.90
C ASP A 81 -41.25 -18.56 -25.72
N ARG A 82 -41.04 -19.88 -25.89
CA ARG A 82 -39.71 -20.48 -25.76
C ARG A 82 -38.75 -20.10 -26.90
N LYS A 83 -39.27 -19.47 -27.96
CA LYS A 83 -38.50 -18.99 -29.12
C LYS A 83 -38.24 -17.49 -29.07
N ASN A 84 -38.63 -16.79 -27.99
CA ASN A 84 -38.29 -15.39 -27.83
C ASN A 84 -36.80 -15.24 -27.56
N GLU A 85 -36.00 -15.13 -28.64
CA GLU A 85 -34.56 -15.03 -28.59
C GLU A 85 -34.09 -13.76 -27.85
N ASN A 86 -34.87 -12.68 -27.93
CA ASN A 86 -34.54 -11.44 -27.20
C ASN A 86 -34.63 -11.63 -25.70
N ALA A 87 -35.69 -12.30 -25.22
CA ALA A 87 -35.86 -12.59 -23.80
C ALA A 87 -34.76 -13.53 -23.29
N LEU A 88 -34.38 -14.56 -24.09
CA LEU A 88 -33.25 -15.45 -23.76
C LEU A 88 -31.94 -14.66 -23.69
N PHE A 89 -31.64 -13.83 -24.68
CA PHE A 89 -30.42 -13.03 -24.72
C PHE A 89 -30.31 -12.06 -23.52
N TYR A 90 -31.39 -11.32 -23.21
CA TYR A 90 -31.39 -10.40 -22.09
C TYR A 90 -31.25 -11.12 -20.76
N ARG A 91 -31.89 -12.29 -20.57
CA ARG A 91 -31.72 -13.09 -19.36
C ARG A 91 -30.29 -13.63 -19.23
N ALA A 92 -29.72 -14.09 -20.34
CA ALA A 92 -28.32 -14.50 -20.39
C ALA A 92 -27.38 -13.37 -20.01
N ARG A 93 -27.62 -12.15 -20.53
CA ARG A 93 -26.77 -10.98 -20.22
C ARG A 93 -26.80 -10.62 -18.74
N ILE A 94 -27.99 -10.48 -18.15
CA ILE A 94 -28.13 -10.18 -16.71
C ILE A 94 -27.50 -11.28 -15.86
N ASN A 95 -27.67 -12.56 -16.22
CA ASN A 95 -27.04 -13.67 -15.51
C ASN A 95 -25.51 -13.63 -15.63
N ALA A 96 -24.95 -13.28 -16.79
CA ALA A 96 -23.51 -13.15 -16.99
C ALA A 96 -22.92 -11.98 -16.18
N GLU A 97 -23.60 -10.83 -16.13
CA GLU A 97 -23.24 -9.67 -15.33
C GLU A 97 -23.28 -9.98 -13.82
N SER A 98 -24.25 -10.81 -13.40
CA SER A 98 -24.40 -11.27 -12.01
C SER A 98 -23.49 -12.47 -11.63
N GLY A 99 -22.60 -12.91 -12.54
CA GLY A 99 -21.69 -14.05 -12.28
C GLY A 99 -22.35 -15.42 -12.30
N LYS A 100 -23.61 -15.53 -12.77
CA LYS A 100 -24.35 -16.79 -12.94
C LYS A 100 -24.02 -17.43 -14.30
N ASP A 101 -22.75 -17.66 -14.56
CA ASP A 101 -22.19 -18.01 -15.88
C ASP A 101 -22.81 -19.27 -16.50
N SER A 102 -23.21 -20.26 -15.68
CA SER A 102 -23.84 -21.50 -16.18
C SER A 102 -25.27 -21.26 -16.71
N LEU A 103 -26.05 -20.40 -16.05
CA LEU A 103 -27.40 -20.03 -16.50
C LEU A 103 -27.33 -19.16 -17.75
N ALA A 104 -26.40 -18.21 -17.77
CA ALA A 104 -26.15 -17.38 -18.96
C ALA A 104 -25.84 -18.23 -20.20
N LEU A 105 -24.95 -19.21 -20.05
CA LEU A 105 -24.55 -20.08 -21.19
C LEU A 105 -25.73 -20.86 -21.78
N ILE A 106 -26.63 -21.37 -20.93
CA ILE A 106 -27.81 -22.12 -21.42
C ILE A 106 -28.69 -21.26 -22.31
N ASP A 107 -28.96 -20.04 -21.90
CA ASP A 107 -29.81 -19.12 -22.63
C ASP A 107 -29.12 -18.56 -23.88
N CYS A 108 -27.79 -18.29 -23.82
CA CYS A 108 -27.01 -17.90 -24.99
C CYS A 108 -27.03 -18.95 -26.07
N ILE A 109 -26.85 -20.23 -25.74
CA ILE A 109 -26.91 -21.33 -26.72
C ILE A 109 -28.27 -21.33 -27.45
N LYS A 110 -29.37 -21.25 -26.69
CA LYS A 110 -30.71 -21.22 -27.28
C LYS A 110 -30.95 -19.99 -28.13
N ALA A 111 -30.52 -18.82 -27.73
CA ALA A 111 -30.65 -17.59 -28.50
C ALA A 111 -29.94 -17.71 -29.87
N VAL A 112 -28.71 -18.24 -29.87
CA VAL A 112 -27.94 -18.47 -31.11
C VAL A 112 -28.55 -19.60 -31.98
N GLU A 113 -29.11 -20.65 -31.38
CA GLU A 113 -29.82 -21.70 -32.12
C GLU A 113 -31.04 -21.17 -32.84
N ILE A 114 -31.77 -20.22 -32.26
CA ILE A 114 -32.96 -19.60 -32.87
C ILE A 114 -32.53 -18.60 -33.94
N ASN A 115 -31.55 -17.77 -33.69
CA ASN A 115 -31.07 -16.76 -34.64
C ASN A 115 -29.54 -16.83 -34.78
N PRO A 116 -29.02 -17.77 -35.61
CA PRO A 116 -27.60 -18.02 -35.75
C PRO A 116 -26.82 -16.91 -36.47
N ASN A 117 -27.48 -15.93 -37.04
CA ASN A 117 -26.83 -14.82 -37.75
C ASN A 117 -26.71 -13.55 -36.88
N ASN A 118 -27.33 -13.55 -35.71
CA ASN A 118 -27.24 -12.40 -34.80
C ASN A 118 -25.84 -12.32 -34.14
N ARG A 119 -25.13 -11.24 -34.44
CA ARG A 119 -23.76 -10.99 -33.95
C ARG A 119 -23.72 -10.87 -32.44
N ASP A 120 -24.65 -10.13 -31.84
CA ASP A 120 -24.66 -9.86 -30.40
C ASP A 120 -24.87 -11.15 -29.58
N TYR A 121 -25.71 -12.06 -30.11
CA TYR A 121 -25.93 -13.36 -29.46
C TYR A 121 -24.69 -14.25 -29.52
N LYS A 122 -23.96 -14.26 -30.65
CA LYS A 122 -22.69 -14.98 -30.80
C LYS A 122 -21.60 -14.37 -29.88
N ASP A 123 -21.58 -13.07 -29.79
CA ASP A 123 -20.60 -12.37 -28.94
C ASP A 123 -20.79 -12.74 -27.46
N LEU A 124 -22.04 -12.66 -26.98
CA LEU A 124 -22.36 -13.07 -25.62
C LEU A 124 -22.09 -14.58 -25.38
N LEU A 125 -22.42 -15.43 -26.37
CA LEU A 125 -22.11 -16.86 -26.29
C LEU A 125 -20.61 -17.11 -26.22
N GLY A 126 -19.81 -16.43 -27.06
CA GLY A 126 -18.36 -16.49 -27.07
C GLY A 126 -17.78 -16.03 -25.72
N TYR A 127 -18.31 -14.94 -25.18
CA TYR A 127 -17.95 -14.43 -23.86
C TYR A 127 -18.25 -15.45 -22.74
N CYS A 128 -19.44 -16.08 -22.76
CA CYS A 128 -19.80 -17.12 -21.78
C CYS A 128 -18.87 -18.35 -21.87
N TYR A 129 -18.47 -18.76 -23.09
CA TYR A 129 -17.49 -19.82 -23.26
C TYR A 129 -16.10 -19.42 -22.77
N LEU A 130 -15.67 -18.18 -23.05
CA LEU A 130 -14.39 -17.64 -22.59
C LEU A 130 -14.31 -17.61 -21.06
N LYS A 131 -15.36 -17.11 -20.40
CA LYS A 131 -15.46 -17.08 -18.93
C LYS A 131 -15.32 -18.46 -18.30
N GLN A 132 -15.89 -19.50 -18.95
CA GLN A 132 -15.80 -20.87 -18.49
C GLN A 132 -14.55 -21.61 -19.02
N GLN A 133 -13.61 -20.90 -19.65
CA GLN A 133 -12.39 -21.43 -20.26
C GLN A 133 -12.64 -22.53 -21.32
N LYS A 134 -13.83 -22.54 -21.91
CA LYS A 134 -14.19 -23.45 -22.99
C LYS A 134 -13.69 -22.92 -24.34
N PHE A 135 -12.36 -22.75 -24.44
CA PHE A 135 -11.72 -22.07 -25.59
C PHE A 135 -12.02 -22.74 -26.93
N ASP A 136 -12.09 -24.07 -26.97
CA ASP A 136 -12.39 -24.81 -28.20
C ASP A 136 -13.78 -24.47 -28.78
N LYS A 137 -14.70 -24.00 -27.93
CA LYS A 137 -16.05 -23.54 -28.38
C LYS A 137 -16.10 -22.03 -28.65
N ALA A 138 -15.28 -21.24 -27.93
CA ALA A 138 -15.21 -19.80 -28.13
C ALA A 138 -14.47 -19.42 -29.41
N ILE A 139 -13.34 -20.06 -29.71
CA ILE A 139 -12.46 -19.74 -30.85
C ILE A 139 -13.23 -19.69 -32.17
N PRO A 140 -14.04 -20.72 -32.58
CA PRO A 140 -14.75 -20.70 -33.86
C PRO A 140 -15.72 -19.51 -34.00
N LEU A 141 -16.35 -19.08 -32.89
CA LEU A 141 -17.26 -17.94 -32.91
C LEU A 141 -16.50 -16.64 -33.19
N TYR A 142 -15.40 -16.43 -32.48
CA TYR A 142 -14.58 -15.24 -32.68
C TYR A 142 -13.82 -15.24 -34.01
N GLU A 143 -13.41 -16.40 -34.54
CA GLU A 143 -12.85 -16.50 -35.88
C GLU A 143 -13.88 -16.12 -36.98
N GLU A 144 -15.15 -16.52 -36.81
CA GLU A 144 -16.21 -16.09 -37.70
C GLU A 144 -16.43 -14.57 -37.64
N MET A 145 -16.36 -13.99 -36.42
CA MET A 145 -16.50 -12.54 -36.25
C MET A 145 -15.36 -11.77 -36.92
N VAL A 146 -14.12 -12.25 -36.83
CA VAL A 146 -12.97 -11.65 -37.52
C VAL A 146 -13.09 -11.78 -39.04
N LYS A 147 -13.64 -12.86 -39.59
CA LYS A 147 -13.89 -12.97 -41.03
C LYS A 147 -14.82 -11.87 -41.56
N ASN A 148 -15.82 -11.48 -40.74
CA ASN A 148 -16.80 -10.45 -41.10
C ASN A 148 -16.26 -9.03 -40.85
N ASP A 149 -15.36 -8.86 -39.88
CA ASP A 149 -14.72 -7.59 -39.51
C ASP A 149 -13.25 -7.82 -39.16
N ARG A 150 -12.39 -7.78 -40.20
CA ARG A 150 -10.95 -8.07 -40.08
C ARG A 150 -10.17 -7.03 -39.27
N ASN A 151 -10.73 -5.84 -39.08
CA ASN A 151 -10.05 -4.76 -38.39
C ASN A 151 -10.43 -4.67 -36.89
N ASN A 152 -11.25 -5.60 -36.41
CA ASN A 152 -11.67 -5.62 -35.02
C ASN A 152 -10.53 -6.11 -34.10
N THR A 153 -9.73 -5.17 -33.63
CA THR A 153 -8.57 -5.46 -32.75
C THR A 153 -8.97 -6.08 -31.43
N GLN A 154 -10.18 -5.80 -30.91
CA GLN A 154 -10.67 -6.42 -29.67
C GLN A 154 -10.88 -7.92 -29.86
N THR A 155 -11.56 -8.31 -30.93
CA THR A 155 -11.78 -9.73 -31.24
C THR A 155 -10.48 -10.45 -31.53
N LEU A 156 -9.53 -9.82 -32.24
CA LEU A 156 -8.19 -10.36 -32.47
C LEU A 156 -7.42 -10.58 -31.14
N ASN A 157 -7.50 -9.64 -30.21
CA ASN A 157 -6.86 -9.79 -28.90
C ASN A 157 -7.48 -10.91 -28.05
N LEU A 158 -8.80 -11.13 -28.14
CA LEU A 158 -9.44 -12.28 -27.50
C LEU A 158 -8.98 -13.62 -28.11
N LEU A 159 -8.87 -13.69 -29.43
CA LEU A 159 -8.30 -14.86 -30.12
C LEU A 159 -6.84 -15.09 -29.72
N LEU A 160 -6.03 -14.03 -29.70
CA LEU A 160 -4.65 -14.08 -29.26
C LEU A 160 -4.51 -14.67 -27.84
N TYR A 161 -5.35 -14.22 -26.92
CA TYR A 161 -5.39 -14.75 -25.57
C TYR A 161 -5.74 -16.25 -25.55
N MET A 162 -6.83 -16.64 -26.26
CA MET A 162 -7.28 -18.04 -26.28
C MET A 162 -6.25 -18.97 -26.94
N TYR A 163 -5.64 -18.54 -28.04
CA TYR A 163 -4.60 -19.32 -28.72
C TYR A 163 -3.34 -19.48 -27.85
N ARG A 164 -2.96 -18.46 -27.07
CA ARG A 164 -1.88 -18.59 -26.08
C ARG A 164 -2.22 -19.61 -24.98
N GLN A 165 -3.45 -19.62 -24.48
CA GLN A 165 -3.90 -20.57 -23.46
C GLN A 165 -3.93 -22.02 -23.99
N LYS A 166 -4.14 -22.18 -25.31
CA LYS A 166 -4.17 -23.49 -25.99
C LYS A 166 -2.81 -23.87 -26.61
N GLU A 167 -1.77 -23.07 -26.40
CA GLU A 167 -0.43 -23.26 -26.98
C GLU A 167 -0.45 -23.41 -28.53
N ARG A 168 -1.45 -22.83 -29.18
CA ARG A 168 -1.59 -22.82 -30.64
C ARG A 168 -0.68 -21.75 -31.25
N TYR A 169 0.62 -21.96 -31.19
CA TYR A 169 1.64 -20.96 -31.49
C TYR A 169 1.58 -20.39 -32.93
N ASP A 170 1.25 -21.22 -33.91
CA ASP A 170 1.14 -20.75 -35.31
C ASP A 170 -0.04 -19.78 -35.47
N ASP A 171 -1.15 -20.03 -34.79
CA ASP A 171 -2.29 -19.10 -34.76
C ASP A 171 -1.96 -17.82 -34.00
N VAL A 172 -1.19 -17.91 -32.91
CA VAL A 172 -0.68 -16.72 -32.18
C VAL A 172 0.14 -15.84 -33.13
N LEU A 173 1.06 -16.43 -33.91
CA LEU A 173 1.88 -15.69 -34.87
C LEU A 173 1.06 -15.08 -36.01
N ARG A 174 0.02 -15.78 -36.48
CA ARG A 174 -0.92 -15.28 -37.46
C ARG A 174 -1.66 -14.04 -36.94
N ILE A 175 -2.26 -14.13 -35.75
CA ILE A 175 -3.00 -13.02 -35.15
C ILE A 175 -2.09 -11.83 -34.86
N LEU A 176 -0.87 -12.04 -34.34
CA LEU A 176 0.11 -10.97 -34.12
C LEU A 176 0.47 -10.27 -35.46
N THR A 177 0.50 -11.01 -36.56
CA THR A 177 0.78 -10.43 -37.88
C THR A 177 -0.43 -9.62 -38.40
N GLU A 178 -1.66 -10.07 -38.14
CA GLU A 178 -2.87 -9.30 -38.45
C GLU A 178 -2.93 -8.00 -37.62
N LEU A 179 -2.63 -8.05 -36.33
CA LEU A 179 -2.56 -6.87 -35.47
C LEU A 179 -1.49 -5.87 -35.93
N GLU A 180 -0.30 -6.34 -36.34
CA GLU A 180 0.74 -5.48 -36.91
C GLU A 180 0.29 -4.79 -38.20
N ASN A 181 -0.48 -5.48 -39.07
CA ASN A 181 -0.97 -4.88 -40.30
C ASN A 181 -2.02 -3.78 -40.05
N ILE A 182 -2.76 -3.87 -38.94
CA ILE A 182 -3.78 -2.89 -38.55
C ILE A 182 -3.17 -1.72 -37.79
N SER A 183 -2.37 -2.00 -36.78
CA SER A 183 -1.89 -1.02 -35.80
C SER A 183 -0.45 -0.58 -36.04
N GLY A 184 0.23 -1.16 -37.02
CA GLY A 184 1.65 -0.97 -37.26
C GLY A 184 2.54 -1.91 -36.45
N LYS A 185 3.81 -1.96 -36.81
CA LYS A 185 4.83 -2.77 -36.12
C LYS A 185 5.23 -2.08 -34.82
N THR A 186 4.88 -2.68 -33.71
CA THR A 186 5.28 -2.22 -32.37
C THR A 186 6.32 -3.16 -31.75
N GLU A 187 7.08 -2.66 -30.79
CA GLU A 187 8.01 -3.48 -30.01
C GLU A 187 7.26 -4.60 -29.27
N GLU A 188 6.07 -4.32 -28.77
CA GLU A 188 5.23 -5.31 -28.08
C GLU A 188 4.92 -6.51 -28.95
N TYR A 189 4.49 -6.29 -30.19
CA TYR A 189 4.18 -7.38 -31.13
C TYR A 189 5.43 -8.14 -31.56
N MET A 190 6.52 -7.43 -31.77
CA MET A 190 7.82 -8.03 -32.09
C MET A 190 8.29 -8.95 -30.94
N LEU A 191 8.31 -8.46 -29.69
CA LEU A 191 8.68 -9.27 -28.53
C LEU A 191 7.77 -10.47 -28.32
N ALA A 192 6.45 -10.29 -28.55
CA ALA A 192 5.52 -11.38 -28.48
C ALA A 192 5.81 -12.50 -29.51
N LYS A 193 6.21 -12.13 -30.76
CA LYS A 193 6.63 -13.11 -31.77
C LYS A 193 7.93 -13.80 -31.41
N VAL A 194 8.92 -13.06 -30.89
CA VAL A 194 10.19 -13.62 -30.41
C VAL A 194 9.91 -14.66 -29.33
N GLN A 195 9.10 -14.32 -28.34
CA GLN A 195 8.73 -15.23 -27.25
C GLN A 195 8.05 -16.51 -27.75
N VAL A 196 7.14 -16.39 -28.72
CA VAL A 196 6.47 -17.55 -29.32
C VAL A 196 7.46 -18.46 -30.05
N TYR A 197 8.37 -17.88 -30.84
CA TYR A 197 9.41 -18.68 -31.51
C TYR A 197 10.36 -19.35 -30.51
N GLU A 198 10.70 -18.69 -29.41
CA GLU A 198 11.48 -19.30 -28.33
C GLU A 198 10.76 -20.49 -27.67
N MET A 199 9.47 -20.35 -27.37
CA MET A 199 8.64 -21.45 -26.86
C MET A 199 8.58 -22.64 -27.82
N GLN A 200 8.62 -22.39 -29.13
CA GLN A 200 8.70 -23.44 -30.15
C GLN A 200 10.12 -24.00 -30.35
N GLY A 201 11.15 -23.46 -29.66
CA GLY A 201 12.55 -23.80 -29.88
C GLY A 201 13.12 -23.29 -31.21
N LYS A 202 12.40 -22.43 -31.93
CA LYS A 202 12.76 -21.86 -33.24
C LYS A 202 13.65 -20.62 -33.08
N LYS A 203 14.84 -20.79 -32.49
CA LYS A 203 15.77 -19.69 -32.17
C LYS A 203 16.22 -18.85 -33.38
N LYS A 204 16.32 -19.45 -34.57
CA LYS A 204 16.69 -18.77 -35.80
C LYS A 204 15.60 -17.78 -36.22
N GLU A 205 14.36 -18.19 -36.15
CA GLU A 205 13.18 -17.37 -36.47
C GLU A 205 13.03 -16.22 -35.46
N ALA A 206 13.21 -16.49 -34.17
CA ALA A 206 13.22 -15.48 -33.11
C ALA A 206 14.27 -14.39 -33.40
N TYR A 207 15.51 -14.80 -33.72
CA TYR A 207 16.59 -13.88 -34.07
C TYR A 207 16.28 -13.05 -35.33
N ASN A 208 15.70 -13.67 -36.35
CA ASN A 208 15.37 -12.97 -37.60
C ASN A 208 14.32 -11.87 -37.37
N VAL A 209 13.31 -12.15 -36.55
CA VAL A 209 12.28 -11.15 -36.20
C VAL A 209 12.93 -9.97 -35.47
N LEU A 210 13.73 -10.26 -34.46
CA LEU A 210 14.39 -9.26 -33.64
C LEU A 210 15.35 -8.40 -34.46
N LYS A 211 16.22 -9.05 -35.24
CA LYS A 211 17.20 -8.39 -36.14
C LYS A 211 16.51 -7.49 -37.16
N LYS A 212 15.46 -7.99 -37.82
CA LYS A 212 14.70 -7.21 -38.81
C LYS A 212 14.06 -5.97 -38.17
N TYR A 213 13.48 -6.08 -36.98
CA TYR A 213 12.91 -4.95 -36.27
C TYR A 213 13.99 -3.88 -35.96
N ALA A 214 15.14 -4.30 -35.47
CA ALA A 214 16.25 -3.40 -35.19
C ALA A 214 16.81 -2.74 -36.47
N GLU A 215 16.88 -3.46 -37.62
CA GLU A 215 17.30 -2.93 -38.89
C GLU A 215 16.33 -1.90 -39.50
N GLU A 216 15.02 -2.09 -39.27
CA GLU A 216 13.99 -1.13 -39.67
C GLU A 216 14.02 0.15 -38.79
N ASN A 217 14.59 0.06 -37.58
CA ASN A 217 14.66 1.13 -36.59
C ASN A 217 16.14 1.46 -36.20
N LYS A 218 17.03 1.59 -37.19
CA LYS A 218 18.50 1.72 -37.01
C LYS A 218 18.95 2.87 -36.12
N GLY A 219 18.14 3.91 -35.93
CA GLY A 219 18.45 5.05 -35.07
C GLY A 219 18.24 4.81 -33.58
N ASN A 220 17.62 3.70 -33.21
CA ASN A 220 17.35 3.38 -31.81
C ASN A 220 18.42 2.43 -31.26
N ILE A 221 19.20 2.91 -30.30
CA ILE A 221 20.25 2.15 -29.60
C ILE A 221 19.67 0.96 -28.85
N ASP A 222 18.55 1.14 -28.20
CA ASP A 222 17.91 0.10 -27.39
C ASP A 222 17.55 -1.14 -28.21
N ASN A 223 17.11 -0.95 -29.46
CA ASN A 223 16.83 -2.05 -30.38
C ASN A 223 18.10 -2.85 -30.76
N GLN A 224 19.23 -2.18 -30.91
CA GLN A 224 20.50 -2.85 -31.17
C GLN A 224 21.02 -3.57 -29.92
N LEU A 225 20.87 -2.96 -28.74
CA LEU A 225 21.19 -3.59 -27.45
C LEU A 225 20.33 -4.82 -27.23
N MET A 226 19.04 -4.76 -27.56
CA MET A 226 18.11 -5.88 -27.45
C MET A 226 18.58 -7.08 -28.30
N VAL A 227 19.04 -6.84 -29.54
CA VAL A 227 19.63 -7.90 -30.40
C VAL A 227 20.86 -8.49 -29.75
N ALA A 228 21.78 -7.64 -29.27
CA ALA A 228 23.04 -8.08 -28.68
C ALA A 228 22.81 -8.86 -27.37
N ASN A 229 21.92 -8.40 -26.53
CA ASN A 229 21.56 -9.09 -25.29
C ASN A 229 20.85 -10.43 -25.56
N TRP A 230 20.01 -10.49 -26.59
CA TRP A 230 19.43 -11.76 -27.02
C TRP A 230 20.50 -12.76 -27.49
N LEU A 231 21.48 -12.30 -28.27
CA LEU A 231 22.61 -13.11 -28.71
C LEU A 231 23.45 -13.63 -27.52
N MET A 232 23.66 -12.78 -26.50
CA MET A 232 24.35 -13.18 -25.27
C MET A 232 23.62 -14.32 -24.55
N ASN A 233 22.32 -14.18 -24.39
CA ASN A 233 21.46 -15.17 -23.69
C ASN A 233 21.34 -16.50 -24.49
N ASN A 234 21.69 -16.50 -25.76
CA ASN A 234 21.71 -17.67 -26.64
C ASN A 234 23.10 -18.19 -26.98
N ASP A 235 24.11 -17.90 -26.14
CA ASP A 235 25.50 -18.34 -26.24
C ASP A 235 26.23 -17.87 -27.53
N ARG A 236 25.70 -16.89 -28.26
CA ARG A 236 26.28 -16.29 -29.47
C ARG A 236 27.15 -15.07 -29.12
N LYS A 237 28.04 -15.26 -28.12
CA LYS A 237 28.81 -14.18 -27.48
C LYS A 237 29.68 -13.37 -28.46
N ASN A 238 30.27 -13.99 -29.48
CA ASN A 238 31.11 -13.30 -30.48
C ASN A 238 30.29 -12.33 -31.35
N GLU A 239 29.06 -12.72 -31.70
CA GLU A 239 28.19 -11.86 -32.51
C GLU A 239 27.62 -10.70 -31.66
N ALA A 240 27.28 -10.96 -30.41
CA ALA A 240 26.91 -9.93 -29.46
C ALA A 240 28.02 -8.90 -29.29
N PHE A 241 29.29 -9.36 -29.14
CA PHE A 241 30.44 -8.49 -28.98
C PHE A 241 30.69 -7.56 -30.18
N ALA A 242 30.43 -8.03 -31.40
CA ALA A 242 30.52 -7.20 -32.58
C ALA A 242 29.57 -5.99 -32.52
N ILE A 243 28.34 -6.22 -32.07
CA ILE A 243 27.33 -5.15 -31.88
C ILE A 243 27.75 -4.24 -30.73
N PHE A 244 28.09 -4.80 -29.57
CA PHE A 244 28.52 -4.02 -28.40
C PHE A 244 29.73 -3.15 -28.72
N SER A 245 30.74 -3.68 -29.45
CA SER A 245 31.95 -2.93 -29.83
C SER A 245 31.64 -1.77 -30.79
N GLN A 246 30.66 -1.95 -31.68
CA GLN A 246 30.21 -0.89 -32.57
C GLN A 246 29.46 0.19 -31.79
N LEU A 247 28.54 -0.20 -30.90
CA LEU A 247 27.76 0.72 -30.06
C LEU A 247 28.68 1.51 -29.13
N LEU A 248 29.66 0.86 -28.49
CA LEU A 248 30.60 1.52 -27.59
C LEU A 248 31.47 2.57 -28.33
N LYS A 249 31.82 2.33 -29.62
CA LYS A 249 32.52 3.32 -30.43
C LYS A 249 31.67 4.52 -30.79
N SER A 250 30.41 4.31 -31.11
CA SER A 250 29.50 5.37 -31.55
C SER A 250 28.83 6.12 -30.40
N HIS A 251 28.64 5.46 -29.25
CA HIS A 251 27.96 5.97 -28.07
C HIS A 251 28.72 5.58 -26.79
N PRO A 252 29.95 6.10 -26.58
CA PRO A 252 30.84 5.64 -25.50
C PRO A 252 30.33 6.03 -24.09
N GLU A 253 29.45 7.02 -24.01
CA GLU A 253 28.92 7.51 -22.74
C GLU A 253 27.45 7.08 -22.48
N ASP A 254 26.84 6.32 -23.40
CA ASP A 254 25.46 5.86 -23.25
C ASP A 254 25.39 4.82 -22.12
N PRO A 255 24.56 5.06 -21.10
CA PRO A 255 24.47 4.20 -19.92
C PRO A 255 24.04 2.76 -20.25
N GLY A 256 23.08 2.59 -21.18
CA GLY A 256 22.58 1.27 -21.61
C GLY A 256 23.64 0.47 -22.35
N VAL A 257 24.45 1.15 -23.19
CA VAL A 257 25.59 0.54 -23.88
C VAL A 257 26.64 0.11 -22.86
N LEU A 258 27.02 0.99 -21.95
CA LEU A 258 28.03 0.70 -20.93
C LEU A 258 27.59 -0.47 -20.02
N GLU A 259 26.34 -0.49 -19.57
CA GLU A 259 25.81 -1.57 -18.73
C GLU A 259 25.82 -2.92 -19.47
N SER A 260 25.36 -2.95 -20.71
CA SER A 260 25.34 -4.17 -21.51
C SER A 260 26.77 -4.69 -21.82
N VAL A 261 27.73 -3.79 -22.10
CA VAL A 261 29.13 -4.16 -22.30
C VAL A 261 29.79 -4.64 -20.99
N TYR A 262 29.45 -4.03 -19.87
CA TYR A 262 29.89 -4.52 -18.55
C TYR A 262 29.41 -5.96 -18.33
N ASP A 263 28.12 -6.23 -18.53
CA ASP A 263 27.53 -7.55 -18.37
C ASP A 263 28.17 -8.59 -19.30
N TYR A 264 28.52 -8.18 -20.53
CA TYR A 264 29.30 -9.02 -21.46
C TYR A 264 30.67 -9.40 -20.90
N TYR A 265 31.44 -8.44 -20.38
CA TYR A 265 32.77 -8.73 -19.84
C TYR A 265 32.72 -9.56 -18.56
N VAL A 266 31.72 -9.36 -17.73
CA VAL A 266 31.44 -10.21 -16.55
C VAL A 266 31.13 -11.65 -16.99
N ALA A 267 30.22 -11.83 -17.95
CA ALA A 267 29.78 -13.16 -18.44
C ALA A 267 30.90 -13.90 -19.22
N THR A 268 31.93 -13.18 -19.68
CA THR A 268 33.09 -13.75 -20.37
C THR A 268 34.32 -13.87 -19.46
N ASN A 269 34.18 -13.57 -18.15
CA ASN A 269 35.26 -13.58 -17.16
C ASN A 269 36.45 -12.65 -17.50
N ASN A 270 36.20 -11.59 -18.25
CA ASN A 270 37.23 -10.58 -18.55
C ASN A 270 37.16 -9.48 -17.46
N THR A 271 37.69 -9.81 -16.28
CA THR A 271 37.65 -8.95 -15.10
C THR A 271 38.28 -7.59 -15.30
N ALA A 272 39.41 -7.51 -16.04
CA ALA A 272 40.10 -6.24 -16.29
C ALA A 272 39.21 -5.26 -17.10
N LYS A 273 38.59 -5.76 -18.17
CA LYS A 273 37.71 -4.95 -19.01
C LYS A 273 36.39 -4.62 -18.30
N ALA A 274 35.84 -5.56 -17.53
CA ALA A 274 34.65 -5.29 -16.69
C ALA A 274 34.94 -4.14 -15.71
N GLN A 275 36.12 -4.12 -15.09
CA GLN A 275 36.50 -3.08 -14.14
C GLN A 275 36.72 -1.71 -14.80
N GLU A 276 37.24 -1.67 -16.03
CA GLU A 276 37.37 -0.46 -16.83
C GLU A 276 35.98 0.15 -17.10
N ILE A 277 35.06 -0.61 -17.68
CA ILE A 277 33.69 -0.16 -17.99
C ILE A 277 32.90 0.20 -16.72
N GLN A 278 33.07 -0.56 -15.66
CA GLN A 278 32.49 -0.27 -14.37
C GLN A 278 32.89 1.13 -13.85
N ASN A 279 34.17 1.48 -13.95
CA ASN A 279 34.64 2.81 -13.58
C ASN A 279 34.02 3.89 -14.48
N ASP A 280 33.92 3.62 -15.78
CA ASP A 280 33.28 4.54 -16.73
C ASP A 280 31.82 4.79 -16.35
N ILE A 281 31.06 3.74 -15.96
CA ILE A 281 29.69 3.89 -15.51
C ILE A 281 29.60 4.72 -14.22
N LEU A 282 30.38 4.37 -13.21
CA LEU A 282 30.27 4.97 -11.87
C LEU A 282 30.78 6.41 -11.83
N LEU A 283 31.78 6.74 -12.64
CA LEU A 283 32.43 8.06 -12.68
C LEU A 283 31.93 8.96 -13.82
N ASN A 284 30.94 8.54 -14.60
CA ASN A 284 30.32 9.39 -15.61
C ASN A 284 29.17 10.19 -14.99
N ALA A 285 29.19 11.52 -15.09
CA ALA A 285 28.14 12.40 -14.55
C ALA A 285 26.77 12.17 -15.21
N GLN A 286 26.71 11.70 -16.44
CA GLN A 286 25.49 11.46 -17.21
C GLN A 286 24.82 10.12 -16.89
N THR A 287 25.54 9.18 -16.28
CA THR A 287 24.95 7.88 -15.90
C THR A 287 23.84 8.06 -14.87
N PRO A 288 22.61 7.56 -15.11
CA PRO A 288 21.51 7.63 -14.17
C PRO A 288 21.88 7.00 -12.83
N TYR A 289 21.33 7.57 -11.74
CA TYR A 289 21.58 7.07 -10.39
C TYR A 289 21.25 5.58 -10.24
N GLN A 290 20.14 5.13 -10.82
CA GLN A 290 19.69 3.73 -10.73
C GLN A 290 20.73 2.75 -11.29
N THR A 291 21.36 3.10 -12.41
CA THR A 291 22.45 2.30 -13.00
C THR A 291 23.68 2.29 -12.09
N LYS A 292 24.08 3.46 -11.58
CA LYS A 292 25.19 3.56 -10.61
C LYS A 292 24.93 2.75 -9.35
N GLU A 293 23.73 2.86 -8.80
CA GLU A 293 23.31 2.11 -7.61
C GLU A 293 23.34 0.59 -7.86
N SER A 294 22.82 0.13 -9.00
CA SER A 294 22.82 -1.29 -9.39
C SER A 294 24.26 -1.86 -9.46
N ILE A 295 25.13 -1.16 -10.15
CA ILE A 295 26.55 -1.55 -10.28
C ILE A 295 27.25 -1.52 -8.92
N PHE A 296 27.03 -0.46 -8.12
CA PHE A 296 27.60 -0.36 -6.78
C PHE A 296 27.14 -1.48 -5.84
N LYS A 297 25.86 -1.86 -5.88
CA LYS A 297 25.32 -2.99 -5.10
C LYS A 297 25.98 -4.32 -5.50
N ARG A 298 26.19 -4.55 -6.79
CA ARG A 298 26.93 -5.76 -7.25
C ARG A 298 28.36 -5.78 -6.70
N LEU A 299 29.07 -4.64 -6.76
CA LEU A 299 30.40 -4.50 -6.17
C LEU A 299 30.43 -4.71 -4.68
N LEU A 300 29.43 -4.19 -3.97
CA LEU A 300 29.32 -4.38 -2.53
C LEU A 300 29.23 -5.87 -2.19
N ILE A 301 28.35 -6.62 -2.88
CA ILE A 301 28.21 -8.07 -2.68
C ILE A 301 29.53 -8.80 -2.95
N GLU A 302 30.21 -8.42 -4.02
CA GLU A 302 31.50 -9.01 -4.38
C GLU A 302 32.60 -8.66 -3.36
N SER A 303 32.66 -7.40 -2.90
CA SER A 303 33.59 -6.93 -1.89
C SER A 303 33.40 -7.65 -0.55
N GLU A 304 32.16 -7.90 -0.13
CA GLU A 304 31.84 -8.66 1.07
C GLU A 304 32.30 -10.12 0.96
N LYS A 305 32.00 -10.75 -0.20
CA LYS A 305 32.42 -12.13 -0.47
C LYS A 305 33.95 -12.28 -0.45
N ASN A 306 34.67 -11.31 -0.98
CA ASN A 306 36.13 -11.31 -1.10
C ASN A 306 36.81 -10.64 0.11
N LYS A 307 36.05 -10.18 1.11
CA LYS A 307 36.57 -9.48 2.32
C LYS A 307 37.44 -8.28 1.97
N VAL A 308 37.05 -7.51 0.96
CA VAL A 308 37.76 -6.30 0.55
C VAL A 308 37.63 -5.24 1.66
N ASP A 309 38.72 -4.51 1.92
CA ASP A 309 38.72 -3.44 2.91
C ASP A 309 37.69 -2.36 2.56
N SER A 310 36.93 -1.93 3.57
CA SER A 310 35.87 -0.92 3.39
C SER A 310 36.37 0.42 2.87
N THR A 311 37.67 0.73 3.05
CA THR A 311 38.29 1.96 2.53
C THR A 311 38.26 2.01 0.99
N VAL A 312 38.32 0.87 0.33
CA VAL A 312 38.27 0.79 -1.14
C VAL A 312 36.90 1.28 -1.65
N MET A 313 35.82 0.80 -1.02
CA MET A 313 34.45 1.20 -1.36
C MET A 313 34.18 2.66 -1.00
N LEU A 314 34.69 3.13 0.14
CA LEU A 314 34.57 4.54 0.52
C LEU A 314 35.30 5.46 -0.47
N ASN A 315 36.52 5.11 -0.88
CA ASN A 315 37.27 5.87 -1.89
C ASN A 315 36.55 5.92 -3.24
N LEU A 316 35.89 4.83 -3.63
CA LEU A 316 35.07 4.80 -4.84
C LEU A 316 33.87 5.77 -4.71
N LEU A 317 33.15 5.71 -3.60
CA LEU A 317 32.04 6.63 -3.33
C LEU A 317 32.50 8.09 -3.29
N ASP A 318 33.68 8.37 -2.75
CA ASP A 318 34.25 9.72 -2.75
C ASP A 318 34.56 10.21 -4.17
N LYS A 319 35.09 9.34 -5.04
CA LYS A 319 35.26 9.66 -6.46
C LYS A 319 33.94 9.93 -7.17
N MET A 320 32.92 9.11 -6.92
CA MET A 320 31.56 9.33 -7.47
C MET A 320 30.97 10.67 -7.03
N ILE A 321 31.14 11.03 -5.75
CA ILE A 321 30.72 12.33 -5.20
C ILE A 321 31.53 13.48 -5.83
N ALA A 322 32.82 13.30 -6.08
CA ALA A 322 33.67 14.33 -6.68
C ALA A 322 33.24 14.65 -8.12
N VAL A 323 32.75 13.66 -8.87
CA VAL A 323 32.23 13.85 -10.24
C VAL A 323 30.93 14.66 -10.24
N ASN A 324 30.05 14.42 -9.27
CA ASN A 324 28.79 15.17 -9.12
C ASN A 324 28.54 15.56 -7.65
N PRO A 325 29.17 16.62 -7.14
CA PRO A 325 29.10 17.01 -5.73
C PRO A 325 27.71 17.45 -5.25
N LYS A 326 26.79 17.72 -6.17
CA LYS A 326 25.40 18.13 -5.91
C LYS A 326 24.40 16.98 -6.06
N ASP A 327 24.86 15.76 -6.25
CA ASP A 327 24.00 14.59 -6.30
C ASP A 327 23.71 14.06 -4.88
N ALA A 328 22.54 14.41 -4.36
CA ALA A 328 22.09 13.97 -3.04
C ALA A 328 21.98 12.44 -2.94
N GLN A 329 21.61 11.74 -4.05
CA GLN A 329 21.41 10.30 -4.04
C GLN A 329 22.73 9.53 -3.87
N ILE A 330 23.84 10.02 -4.45
CA ILE A 330 25.15 9.41 -4.25
C ILE A 330 25.64 9.63 -2.80
N LEU A 331 25.35 10.80 -2.22
CA LEU A 331 25.66 11.03 -0.81
C LEU A 331 24.86 10.10 0.08
N GLU A 332 23.56 9.91 -0.19
CA GLU A 332 22.70 8.96 0.53
C GLU A 332 23.19 7.51 0.37
N LEU A 333 23.70 7.14 -0.83
CA LEU A 333 24.31 5.83 -1.05
C LEU A 333 25.55 5.63 -0.15
N LYS A 334 26.39 6.66 0.00
CA LYS A 334 27.54 6.63 0.93
C LYS A 334 27.07 6.52 2.38
N VAL A 335 26.06 7.27 2.78
CA VAL A 335 25.45 7.18 4.11
C VAL A 335 24.97 5.75 4.39
N GLY A 336 24.20 5.16 3.45
CA GLY A 336 23.72 3.78 3.58
C GLY A 336 24.84 2.76 3.77
N TYR A 337 25.92 2.91 2.98
CA TYR A 337 27.12 2.08 3.15
C TYR A 337 27.76 2.23 4.54
N MET A 338 27.93 3.47 5.02
CA MET A 338 28.53 3.75 6.33
C MET A 338 27.69 3.21 7.49
N ILE A 339 26.35 3.27 7.40
CA ILE A 339 25.43 2.68 8.39
C ILE A 339 25.61 1.16 8.44
N VAL A 340 25.61 0.48 7.28
CA VAL A 340 25.81 -0.98 7.20
C VAL A 340 27.15 -1.39 7.80
N LYS A 341 28.17 -0.57 7.64
CA LYS A 341 29.52 -0.79 8.20
C LYS A 341 29.70 -0.29 9.62
N GLN A 342 28.64 0.19 10.28
CA GLN A 342 28.66 0.70 11.66
C GLN A 342 29.76 1.76 11.88
N MET A 343 29.90 2.66 10.91
CA MET A 343 30.89 3.74 10.99
C MET A 343 30.48 4.82 12.00
N PRO A 344 31.43 5.69 12.44
CA PRO A 344 31.15 6.72 13.43
C PRO A 344 29.98 7.62 13.04
N GLN A 345 29.02 7.78 13.96
CA GLN A 345 27.78 8.52 13.74
C GLN A 345 28.02 9.98 13.36
N ASP A 346 29.04 10.64 13.93
CA ASP A 346 29.39 12.01 13.56
C ASP A 346 29.73 12.16 12.08
N SER A 347 30.42 11.16 11.51
CA SER A 347 30.75 11.15 10.07
C SER A 347 29.51 10.94 9.21
N ILE A 348 28.58 10.11 9.65
CA ILE A 348 27.28 9.89 9.00
C ILE A 348 26.47 11.18 9.05
N ASN A 349 26.37 11.82 10.21
CA ASN A 349 25.65 13.07 10.39
C ASN A 349 26.19 14.20 9.49
N ALA A 350 27.51 14.30 9.36
CA ALA A 350 28.13 15.29 8.46
C ALA A 350 27.70 15.11 6.99
N LEU A 351 27.52 13.87 6.53
CA LEU A 351 26.99 13.60 5.18
C LEU A 351 25.50 13.87 5.08
N LEU A 352 24.70 13.50 6.09
CA LEU A 352 23.28 13.80 6.14
C LEU A 352 23.01 15.31 6.07
N GLU A 353 23.81 16.11 6.77
CA GLU A 353 23.77 17.59 6.68
C GLU A 353 24.07 18.09 5.25
N ARG A 354 25.04 17.48 4.57
CA ARG A 354 25.34 17.81 3.18
C ARG A 354 24.17 17.45 2.25
N VAL A 355 23.52 16.32 2.48
CA VAL A 355 22.30 15.93 1.73
C VAL A 355 21.21 16.98 1.90
N LEU A 356 20.94 17.43 3.13
CA LEU A 356 19.94 18.46 3.40
C LEU A 356 20.30 19.82 2.82
N ALA A 357 21.60 20.16 2.74
CA ALA A 357 22.05 21.40 2.11
C ALA A 357 21.75 21.42 0.59
N ILE A 358 21.78 20.26 -0.05
CA ILE A 358 21.49 20.09 -1.48
C ILE A 358 19.99 19.90 -1.71
N SER A 359 19.35 19.10 -0.89
CA SER A 359 17.94 18.70 -0.99
C SER A 359 17.20 18.88 0.33
N PRO A 360 16.79 20.10 0.68
CA PRO A 360 16.20 20.42 2.00
C PRO A 360 14.87 19.72 2.31
N GLY A 361 14.17 19.20 1.29
CA GLY A 361 12.91 18.47 1.42
C GLY A 361 13.06 16.96 1.68
N ARG A 362 14.24 16.47 2.02
CA ARG A 362 14.46 15.05 2.35
C ARG A 362 14.07 14.77 3.79
N ASP A 363 12.79 14.46 4.01
CA ASP A 363 12.24 14.25 5.37
C ASP A 363 12.86 13.04 6.07
N ASN A 364 13.09 11.94 5.36
CA ASN A 364 13.77 10.77 5.89
C ASN A 364 15.19 11.10 6.42
N VAL A 365 15.96 11.89 5.69
CA VAL A 365 17.31 12.30 6.07
C VAL A 365 17.28 13.20 7.31
N ARG A 366 16.38 14.18 7.31
CA ARG A 366 16.19 15.08 8.45
C ARG A 366 15.75 14.34 9.68
N PHE A 367 14.90 13.33 9.52
CA PHE A 367 14.40 12.52 10.61
C PHE A 367 15.51 11.68 11.27
N GLU A 368 16.46 11.16 10.50
CA GLU A 368 17.63 10.46 11.08
C GLU A 368 18.50 11.40 11.93
N LEU A 369 18.70 12.65 11.49
CA LEU A 369 19.40 13.65 12.31
C LEU A 369 18.62 14.03 13.57
N ILE A 370 17.29 14.10 13.49
CA ILE A 370 16.41 14.35 14.65
C ILE A 370 16.55 13.21 15.64
N LYS A 371 16.53 11.95 15.20
CA LYS A 371 16.69 10.77 16.06
C LYS A 371 18.04 10.80 16.79
N ASP A 372 19.13 11.02 16.06
CA ASP A 372 20.45 11.13 16.68
C ASP A 372 20.51 12.26 17.72
N ALA A 373 19.98 13.42 17.40
CA ALA A 373 19.94 14.55 18.32
C ALA A 373 19.06 14.25 19.55
N TRP A 374 17.96 13.50 19.36
CA TRP A 374 17.06 13.06 20.42
C TRP A 374 17.74 12.08 21.37
N ASP A 375 18.41 11.07 20.85
CA ASP A 375 19.10 10.04 21.63
C ASP A 375 20.24 10.65 22.48
N HIS A 376 20.85 11.74 21.98
CA HIS A 376 21.86 12.50 22.69
C HIS A 376 21.33 13.68 23.51
N GLN A 377 19.99 13.79 23.67
CA GLN A 377 19.33 14.85 24.45
C GLN A 377 19.67 16.29 23.97
N LYS A 378 20.00 16.45 22.68
CA LYS A 378 20.32 17.76 22.06
C LYS A 378 19.03 18.47 21.64
N TRP A 379 18.18 18.84 22.59
CA TRP A 379 16.83 19.36 22.38
C TRP A 379 16.78 20.57 21.45
N ASP A 380 17.72 21.50 21.57
CA ASP A 380 17.78 22.68 20.69
C ASP A 380 18.03 22.29 19.23
N ARG A 381 18.83 21.25 18.99
CA ARG A 381 19.07 20.72 17.66
C ARG A 381 17.82 20.04 17.07
N VAL A 382 17.10 19.27 17.86
CA VAL A 382 15.82 18.68 17.47
C VAL A 382 14.83 19.77 17.07
N ILE A 383 14.70 20.81 17.90
CA ILE A 383 13.83 21.97 17.64
C ILE A 383 14.20 22.65 16.33
N GLN A 384 15.49 22.90 16.10
CA GLN A 384 15.96 23.53 14.88
C GLN A 384 15.59 22.69 13.64
N LEU A 385 15.98 21.40 13.63
CA LEU A 385 15.74 20.48 12.51
C LEU A 385 14.25 20.30 12.22
N ALA A 386 13.41 20.15 13.25
CA ALA A 386 11.97 20.00 13.08
C ALA A 386 11.33 21.27 12.51
N LYS A 387 11.70 22.46 12.99
CA LYS A 387 11.22 23.75 12.46
C LYS A 387 11.60 23.93 11.00
N GLU A 388 12.86 23.64 10.65
CA GLU A 388 13.31 23.71 9.26
C GLU A 388 12.53 22.71 8.38
N GLY A 389 12.28 21.49 8.89
CA GLY A 389 11.46 20.47 8.21
C GLY A 389 10.04 20.96 7.93
N LEU A 390 9.39 21.56 8.91
CA LEU A 390 8.03 22.12 8.77
C LEU A 390 7.91 23.20 7.70
N THR A 391 9.00 23.90 7.36
CA THR A 391 8.99 24.87 6.24
C THR A 391 8.90 24.19 4.87
N LYS A 392 9.27 22.90 4.77
CA LYS A 392 9.30 22.12 3.53
C LYS A 392 8.16 21.12 3.45
N SER A 393 7.86 20.48 4.57
CA SER A 393 6.84 19.45 4.70
C SER A 393 5.90 19.76 5.88
N PRO A 394 4.98 20.74 5.72
CA PRO A 394 4.12 21.21 6.80
C PRO A 394 3.16 20.15 7.36
N SER A 395 2.87 19.11 6.58
CA SER A 395 1.97 18.01 6.98
C SER A 395 2.69 16.80 7.60
N PHE A 396 4.02 16.84 7.74
CA PHE A 396 4.78 15.72 8.28
C PHE A 396 4.69 15.66 9.82
N LEU A 397 3.81 14.81 10.34
CA LEU A 397 3.45 14.74 11.76
C LEU A 397 4.64 14.53 12.68
N ALA A 398 5.64 13.75 12.26
CA ALA A 398 6.82 13.48 13.11
C ALA A 398 7.56 14.76 13.54
N TYR A 399 7.57 15.81 12.72
CA TYR A 399 8.18 17.08 13.10
C TYR A 399 7.44 17.76 14.25
N TYR A 400 6.11 17.78 14.23
CA TYR A 400 5.31 18.33 15.34
C TYR A 400 5.50 17.50 16.61
N TYR A 401 5.57 16.17 16.46
CA TYR A 401 5.76 15.26 17.58
C TYR A 401 7.08 15.52 18.32
N PHE A 402 8.20 15.42 17.61
CA PHE A 402 9.52 15.63 18.21
C PHE A 402 9.74 17.08 18.68
N LEU A 403 9.17 18.06 17.98
CA LEU A 403 9.20 19.46 18.38
C LEU A 403 8.41 19.67 19.69
N GLY A 404 7.21 19.10 19.80
CA GLY A 404 6.38 19.17 21.00
C GLY A 404 7.05 18.50 22.19
N LEU A 405 7.58 17.29 22.01
CA LEU A 405 8.32 16.58 23.06
C LEU A 405 9.58 17.33 23.49
N SER A 406 10.32 17.93 22.54
CA SER A 406 11.53 18.71 22.89
C SER A 406 11.19 19.94 23.71
N TYR A 407 10.05 20.60 23.46
CA TYR A 407 9.57 21.67 24.31
C TYR A 407 9.19 21.20 25.71
N ILE A 408 8.62 20.00 25.86
CA ILE A 408 8.35 19.39 27.17
C ILE A 408 9.66 19.17 27.93
N GLN A 409 10.68 18.60 27.28
CA GLN A 409 11.99 18.37 27.89
C GLN A 409 12.70 19.67 28.32
N LYS A 410 12.36 20.79 27.69
CA LYS A 410 12.90 22.12 28.05
C LYS A 410 11.99 22.89 29.01
N ASP A 411 11.01 22.24 29.60
CA ASP A 411 10.01 22.86 30.49
C ASP A 411 9.28 24.06 29.85
N GLN A 412 8.90 23.89 28.58
CA GLN A 412 8.14 24.86 27.78
C GLN A 412 6.76 24.30 27.41
N PRO A 413 5.86 24.08 28.37
CA PRO A 413 4.61 23.36 28.14
C PRO A 413 3.62 24.13 27.24
N LYS A 414 3.69 25.44 27.17
CA LYS A 414 2.83 26.26 26.31
C LYS A 414 3.19 26.08 24.84
N GLU A 415 4.48 26.14 24.53
CA GLU A 415 5.02 25.92 23.19
C GLU A 415 4.77 24.47 22.72
N ALA A 416 4.93 23.52 23.62
CA ALA A 416 4.63 22.11 23.39
C ALA A 416 3.17 21.92 22.98
N LEU A 417 2.23 22.44 23.79
CA LEU A 417 0.80 22.33 23.54
C LEU A 417 0.41 22.95 22.21
N GLN A 418 0.88 24.19 21.94
CA GLN A 418 0.59 24.88 20.66
C GLN A 418 1.12 24.10 19.45
N THR A 419 2.30 23.48 19.59
CA THR A 419 2.91 22.68 18.53
C THR A 419 2.11 21.42 18.26
N LEU A 420 1.75 20.68 19.31
CA LEU A 420 0.99 19.44 19.16
C LEU A 420 -0.43 19.70 18.63
N LEU A 421 -1.08 20.77 19.04
CA LEU A 421 -2.38 21.17 18.50
C LEU A 421 -2.31 21.48 16.99
N LYS A 422 -1.25 22.17 16.53
CA LYS A 422 -1.01 22.35 15.09
C LYS A 422 -0.75 21.03 14.36
N GLY A 423 -0.10 20.08 15.04
CA GLY A 423 0.12 18.75 14.49
C GLY A 423 -1.18 18.00 14.24
N VAL A 424 -2.12 18.02 15.18
CA VAL A 424 -3.40 17.33 15.00
C VAL A 424 -4.30 17.96 13.94
N GLU A 425 -4.09 19.26 13.61
CA GLU A 425 -4.75 19.90 12.46
C GLU A 425 -4.29 19.33 11.10
N GLN A 426 -3.14 18.67 11.06
CA GLN A 426 -2.59 18.05 9.84
C GLN A 426 -3.01 16.57 9.69
N VAL A 427 -3.71 16.00 10.67
CA VAL A 427 -4.18 14.62 10.64
C VAL A 427 -5.18 14.41 9.51
N ASN A 428 -5.01 13.31 8.77
CA ASN A 428 -5.88 12.91 7.66
C ASN A 428 -6.13 11.38 7.68
N ASN A 429 -6.84 10.87 6.68
CA ASN A 429 -7.21 9.46 6.60
C ASN A 429 -6.03 8.49 6.39
N GLU A 430 -4.85 9.00 6.04
CA GLU A 430 -3.62 8.22 5.85
C GLU A 430 -2.74 8.24 7.11
N SER A 431 -3.10 9.03 8.11
CA SER A 431 -2.34 9.15 9.35
C SER A 431 -2.40 7.86 10.16
N GLU A 432 -1.25 7.45 10.71
CA GLU A 432 -1.18 6.24 11.52
C GLU A 432 -1.94 6.42 12.84
N PRO A 433 -2.96 5.58 13.15
CA PRO A 433 -3.82 5.76 14.31
C PRO A 433 -3.08 5.84 15.65
N LYS A 434 -2.02 5.05 15.81
CA LYS A 434 -1.21 5.05 17.05
C LYS A 434 -0.49 6.38 17.25
N VAL A 435 0.10 6.94 16.19
CA VAL A 435 0.78 8.24 16.24
C VAL A 435 -0.19 9.35 16.60
N VAL A 436 -1.40 9.35 16.01
CA VAL A 436 -2.43 10.35 16.33
C VAL A 436 -2.90 10.21 17.78
N ALA A 437 -3.07 8.99 18.27
CA ALA A 437 -3.39 8.73 19.67
C ALA A 437 -2.32 9.27 20.62
N ASP A 438 -1.03 9.08 20.30
CA ASP A 438 0.08 9.62 21.10
C ASP A 438 0.02 11.15 21.21
N PHE A 439 -0.30 11.86 20.09
CA PHE A 439 -0.52 13.31 20.13
C PHE A 439 -1.59 13.69 21.14
N TYR A 440 -2.76 13.07 21.04
CA TYR A 440 -3.88 13.39 21.93
C TYR A 440 -3.62 13.01 23.38
N SER A 441 -2.89 11.92 23.63
CA SER A 441 -2.43 11.56 24.98
C SER A 441 -1.58 12.66 25.62
N ILE A 442 -0.56 13.13 24.89
CA ILE A 442 0.35 14.19 25.38
C ILE A 442 -0.39 15.52 25.54
N ILE A 443 -1.30 15.85 24.62
CA ILE A 443 -2.15 17.05 24.74
C ILE A 443 -3.00 16.99 26.01
N GLY A 444 -3.58 15.83 26.33
CA GLY A 444 -4.33 15.59 27.55
C GLY A 444 -3.48 15.83 28.80
N ASP A 445 -2.29 15.24 28.85
CA ASP A 445 -1.35 15.41 29.97
C ASP A 445 -0.90 16.88 30.15
N LEU A 446 -0.73 17.61 29.04
CA LEU A 446 -0.37 19.03 29.08
C LEU A 446 -1.54 19.91 29.57
N TYR A 447 -2.78 19.57 29.23
CA TYR A 447 -3.96 20.26 29.77
C TYR A 447 -4.16 19.98 31.24
N GLU A 448 -3.91 18.73 31.73
CA GLU A 448 -3.95 18.41 33.16
C GLU A 448 -2.94 19.23 33.94
N LYS A 449 -1.70 19.35 33.44
CA LYS A 449 -0.67 20.20 34.06
C LYS A 449 -1.08 21.69 34.14
N GLN A 450 -2.00 22.12 33.28
CA GLN A 450 -2.56 23.48 33.28
C GLN A 450 -3.86 23.57 34.07
N GLU A 451 -4.25 22.52 34.78
CA GLU A 451 -5.51 22.40 35.53
C GLU A 451 -6.78 22.54 34.66
N ASN A 452 -6.64 22.38 33.34
CA ASN A 452 -7.75 22.44 32.39
C ASN A 452 -8.30 21.05 32.12
N ARG A 453 -8.97 20.48 33.11
CA ARG A 453 -9.44 19.09 33.10
C ARG A 453 -10.50 18.79 32.03
N GLU A 454 -11.31 19.77 31.65
CA GLU A 454 -12.32 19.59 30.60
C GLU A 454 -11.63 19.27 29.26
N LYS A 455 -10.67 20.09 28.85
CA LYS A 455 -9.91 19.87 27.63
C LYS A 455 -8.99 18.65 27.68
N ALA A 456 -8.50 18.32 28.88
CA ALA A 456 -7.72 17.09 29.07
C ALA A 456 -8.56 15.84 28.77
N PHE A 457 -9.77 15.79 29.31
CA PHE A 457 -10.70 14.67 29.10
C PHE A 457 -11.13 14.56 27.64
N GLU A 458 -11.44 15.69 26.98
CA GLU A 458 -11.69 15.71 25.54
C GLU A 458 -10.52 15.13 24.73
N ALA A 459 -9.29 15.47 25.10
CA ALA A 459 -8.10 14.95 24.43
C ALA A 459 -7.90 13.45 24.70
N TYR A 460 -8.10 12.98 25.94
CA TYR A 460 -8.02 11.56 26.28
C TYR A 460 -9.10 10.74 25.55
N GLU A 461 -10.32 11.26 25.43
CA GLU A 461 -11.37 10.58 24.65
C GLU A 461 -10.98 10.47 23.18
N LYS A 462 -10.48 11.53 22.56
CA LYS A 462 -9.95 11.48 21.20
C LYS A 462 -8.78 10.51 21.04
N CYS A 463 -7.88 10.43 22.02
CA CYS A 463 -6.84 9.42 22.02
C CYS A 463 -7.42 8.00 21.96
N LEU A 464 -8.42 7.72 22.79
CA LEU A 464 -9.06 6.40 22.87
C LEU A 464 -9.98 6.09 21.68
N GLU A 465 -10.47 7.11 20.96
CA GLU A 465 -11.15 6.92 19.67
C GLU A 465 -10.17 6.40 18.59
N TRP A 466 -8.94 6.91 18.57
CA TRP A 466 -7.90 6.48 17.64
C TRP A 466 -7.22 5.16 18.05
N ASN A 467 -7.00 4.97 19.35
CA ASN A 467 -6.41 3.76 19.92
C ASN A 467 -7.11 3.40 21.25
N PRO A 468 -8.16 2.56 21.22
CA PRO A 468 -8.92 2.17 22.40
C PRO A 468 -8.12 1.45 23.49
N ASP A 469 -6.94 0.97 23.15
CA ASP A 469 -6.04 0.25 24.06
C ASP A 469 -4.75 1.04 24.36
N HIS A 470 -4.81 2.38 24.26
CA HIS A 470 -3.68 3.24 24.61
C HIS A 470 -3.47 3.26 26.14
N ILE A 471 -2.57 2.39 26.61
CA ILE A 471 -2.41 2.03 28.03
C ILE A 471 -2.16 3.25 28.92
N ASN A 472 -1.24 4.15 28.52
CA ASN A 472 -0.93 5.35 29.31
C ASN A 472 -2.17 6.25 29.48
N THR A 473 -2.92 6.49 28.41
CA THR A 473 -4.14 7.29 28.47
C THR A 473 -5.23 6.62 29.28
N LEU A 474 -5.41 5.30 29.14
CA LEU A 474 -6.37 4.55 29.95
C LEU A 474 -6.06 4.73 31.44
N ASN A 475 -4.78 4.64 31.84
CA ASN A 475 -4.38 4.84 33.24
C ASN A 475 -4.60 6.28 33.70
N ASN A 476 -4.07 7.27 32.96
CA ASN A 476 -4.10 8.67 33.38
C ASN A 476 -5.56 9.18 33.44
N TYR A 477 -6.35 8.89 32.41
CA TYR A 477 -7.75 9.29 32.38
C TYR A 477 -8.57 8.64 33.49
N ALA A 478 -8.37 7.35 33.76
CA ALA A 478 -9.02 6.65 34.86
C ALA A 478 -8.66 7.26 36.23
N TYR A 479 -7.38 7.57 36.45
CA TYR A 479 -6.91 8.24 37.67
C TYR A 479 -7.60 9.59 37.87
N PHE A 480 -7.59 10.48 36.87
CA PHE A 480 -8.18 11.81 36.98
C PHE A 480 -9.69 11.81 37.10
N LEU A 481 -10.41 10.83 36.52
CA LEU A 481 -11.82 10.61 36.78
C LEU A 481 -12.07 10.24 38.25
N SER A 482 -11.24 9.38 38.82
CA SER A 482 -11.36 8.94 40.21
C SER A 482 -11.13 10.09 41.20
N GLU A 483 -10.17 10.98 40.92
CA GLU A 483 -9.91 12.19 41.70
C GLU A 483 -11.15 13.09 41.81
N LYS A 484 -11.94 13.19 40.75
CA LYS A 484 -13.23 13.93 40.75
C LYS A 484 -14.36 13.15 41.39
N GLY A 485 -14.21 11.86 41.65
CA GLY A 485 -15.29 10.98 42.04
C GLY A 485 -16.36 10.83 40.96
N GLN A 486 -16.00 11.04 39.67
CA GLN A 486 -16.89 10.97 38.51
C GLN A 486 -16.67 9.66 37.76
N ASP A 487 -17.74 9.11 37.21
CA ASP A 487 -17.73 7.93 36.33
C ASP A 487 -16.79 6.81 36.81
N LEU A 488 -16.85 6.50 38.13
CA LEU A 488 -15.94 5.54 38.77
C LEU A 488 -16.00 4.14 38.14
N ASP A 489 -17.15 3.74 37.55
CA ASP A 489 -17.26 2.46 36.86
C ASP A 489 -16.51 2.48 35.51
N LYS A 490 -16.56 3.60 34.77
CA LYS A 490 -15.76 3.81 33.56
C LYS A 490 -14.27 3.81 33.92
N ALA A 491 -13.88 4.53 34.96
CA ALA A 491 -12.52 4.57 35.47
C ALA A 491 -12.00 3.18 35.85
N ALA A 492 -12.79 2.41 36.61
CA ALA A 492 -12.43 1.04 37.00
C ALA A 492 -12.25 0.11 35.79
N SER A 493 -13.14 0.22 34.79
CA SER A 493 -13.04 -0.59 33.55
C SER A 493 -11.76 -0.26 32.76
N MET A 494 -11.42 1.02 32.61
CA MET A 494 -10.21 1.47 31.93
C MET A 494 -8.94 1.02 32.67
N SER A 495 -8.88 1.26 33.98
CA SER A 495 -7.73 0.90 34.80
C SER A 495 -7.54 -0.62 34.92
N LEU A 496 -8.62 -1.40 34.93
CA LEU A 496 -8.52 -2.86 34.88
C LEU A 496 -7.83 -3.34 33.59
N LYS A 497 -8.10 -2.72 32.45
CA LYS A 497 -7.41 -3.04 31.18
C LYS A 497 -5.90 -2.82 31.31
N THR A 498 -5.46 -1.75 31.99
CA THR A 498 -4.03 -1.48 32.18
C THR A 498 -3.37 -2.53 33.08
N VAL A 499 -4.05 -2.94 34.14
CA VAL A 499 -3.60 -4.03 35.02
C VAL A 499 -3.55 -5.37 34.28
N MET A 500 -4.51 -5.64 33.39
CA MET A 500 -4.50 -6.87 32.58
C MET A 500 -3.35 -6.87 31.57
N ALA A 501 -3.03 -5.73 30.99
CA ALA A 501 -1.92 -5.59 30.04
C ALA A 501 -0.56 -5.72 30.73
N GLU A 502 -0.39 -5.11 31.89
CA GLU A 502 0.86 -5.13 32.67
C GLU A 502 0.60 -5.46 34.15
N PRO A 503 0.39 -6.75 34.49
CA PRO A 503 -0.06 -7.17 35.82
C PRO A 503 0.92 -6.92 36.98
N LYS A 504 2.16 -6.56 36.66
CA LYS A 504 3.23 -6.24 37.64
C LYS A 504 3.57 -4.77 37.69
N ASN A 505 2.92 -3.92 36.90
CA ASN A 505 3.20 -2.50 36.92
C ASN A 505 2.61 -1.86 38.18
N SER A 506 3.48 -1.40 39.07
CA SER A 506 3.09 -0.81 40.37
C SER A 506 2.17 0.40 40.20
N THR A 507 2.43 1.26 39.22
CA THR A 507 1.60 2.45 38.96
C THR A 507 0.18 2.08 38.52
N TYR A 508 0.03 1.07 37.66
CA TYR A 508 -1.32 0.65 37.21
C TYR A 508 -2.10 -0.07 38.31
N LEU A 509 -1.41 -0.86 39.13
CA LEU A 509 -2.00 -1.52 40.29
C LEU A 509 -2.44 -0.49 41.35
N ASP A 510 -1.65 0.55 41.58
CA ASP A 510 -2.00 1.66 42.49
C ASP A 510 -3.23 2.42 41.99
N THR A 511 -3.22 2.84 40.73
CA THR A 511 -4.38 3.54 40.13
C THR A 511 -5.65 2.72 40.26
N TYR A 512 -5.59 1.42 39.96
CA TYR A 512 -6.77 0.56 40.09
C TYR A 512 -7.23 0.40 41.54
N ALA A 513 -6.29 0.22 42.47
CA ALA A 513 -6.58 0.15 43.89
C ALA A 513 -7.21 1.45 44.41
N TRP A 514 -6.72 2.60 43.96
CA TRP A 514 -7.28 3.90 44.32
C TRP A 514 -8.70 4.10 43.83
N ILE A 515 -9.00 3.68 42.58
CA ILE A 515 -10.35 3.71 42.02
C ILE A 515 -11.30 2.80 42.82
N LEU A 516 -10.87 1.59 43.16
CA LEU A 516 -11.65 0.69 44.04
C LEU A 516 -11.89 1.30 45.42
N PHE A 517 -10.91 2.01 45.99
CA PHE A 517 -11.05 2.76 47.24
C PHE A 517 -12.14 3.85 47.08
N MET A 518 -12.12 4.61 46.02
CA MET A 518 -13.14 5.63 45.73
C MET A 518 -14.55 5.01 45.54
N GLN A 519 -14.64 3.80 45.01
CA GLN A 519 -15.85 3.00 44.93
C GLN A 519 -16.25 2.39 46.30
N LYS A 520 -15.47 2.59 47.36
CA LYS A 520 -15.64 1.99 48.70
C LYS A 520 -15.51 0.45 48.73
N ARG A 521 -14.86 -0.14 47.76
CA ARG A 521 -14.52 -1.57 47.66
C ARG A 521 -13.19 -1.85 48.36
N TYR A 522 -13.12 -1.52 49.67
CA TYR A 522 -11.89 -1.49 50.43
C TYR A 522 -11.12 -2.83 50.47
N PRO A 523 -11.79 -4.01 50.66
CA PRO A 523 -11.05 -5.28 50.66
C PRO A 523 -10.35 -5.56 49.34
N GLU A 524 -11.02 -5.29 48.21
CA GLU A 524 -10.43 -5.47 46.90
C GLU A 524 -9.32 -4.44 46.62
N ALA A 525 -9.53 -3.18 46.99
CA ALA A 525 -8.52 -2.13 46.92
C ALA A 525 -7.25 -2.55 47.67
N LEU A 526 -7.40 -3.16 48.86
CA LEU A 526 -6.27 -3.63 49.68
C LEU A 526 -5.45 -4.73 48.95
N GLU A 527 -6.12 -5.66 48.28
CA GLU A 527 -5.44 -6.70 47.51
C GLU A 527 -4.55 -6.12 46.40
N TYR A 528 -5.09 -5.14 45.63
CA TYR A 528 -4.36 -4.56 44.50
C TYR A 528 -3.24 -3.62 44.95
N ILE A 529 -3.44 -2.82 46.01
CA ILE A 529 -2.39 -1.94 46.51
C ILE A 529 -1.23 -2.73 47.14
N GLU A 530 -1.50 -3.86 47.79
CA GLU A 530 -0.45 -4.75 48.28
C GLU A 530 0.38 -5.37 47.15
N LYS A 531 -0.28 -5.70 46.01
CA LYS A 531 0.42 -6.11 44.78
C LYS A 531 1.28 -4.97 44.23
N ALA A 532 0.76 -3.73 44.24
CA ALA A 532 1.53 -2.55 43.81
C ALA A 532 2.80 -2.40 44.66
N VAL A 533 2.64 -2.49 46.00
CA VAL A 533 3.71 -2.42 46.97
C VAL A 533 4.74 -3.55 46.79
N ALA A 534 4.31 -4.76 46.45
CA ALA A 534 5.18 -5.92 46.28
C ALA A 534 5.93 -5.94 44.94
N ASN A 535 5.42 -5.28 43.91
CA ASN A 535 6.00 -5.27 42.57
C ASN A 535 6.83 -4.02 42.25
N ASP A 536 7.09 -3.17 43.22
CA ASP A 536 7.88 -1.96 43.00
C ASP A 536 9.33 -2.29 42.62
N PRO A 537 9.91 -1.60 41.62
CA PRO A 537 11.30 -1.78 41.21
C PRO A 537 12.28 -1.36 42.31
N GLN A 538 13.54 -1.81 42.19
CA GLN A 538 14.62 -1.68 43.19
C GLN A 538 14.92 -0.25 43.68
N GLU A 539 14.42 0.78 43.05
CA GLU A 539 14.58 2.19 43.40
C GLU A 539 13.65 2.66 44.54
N GLY A 540 12.73 1.81 44.94
CA GLY A 540 11.88 2.01 46.11
C GLY A 540 10.59 2.77 45.82
N ILE A 541 9.51 2.22 46.32
CA ILE A 541 8.12 2.66 46.30
C ILE A 541 7.97 4.18 46.48
N SER A 542 7.10 4.81 45.69
CA SER A 542 6.83 6.24 45.83
C SER A 542 6.09 6.53 47.15
N ALA A 543 6.28 7.74 47.71
CA ALA A 543 5.57 8.16 48.92
C ALA A 543 4.04 8.12 48.69
N VAL A 544 3.58 8.45 47.50
CA VAL A 544 2.17 8.46 47.11
C VAL A 544 1.55 7.06 47.17
N VAL A 545 2.18 6.05 46.59
CA VAL A 545 1.69 4.66 46.64
C VAL A 545 1.63 4.15 48.09
N LEU A 546 2.61 4.51 48.93
CA LEU A 546 2.59 4.16 50.34
C LEU A 546 1.50 4.91 51.12
N GLU A 547 1.19 6.15 50.76
CA GLU A 547 0.10 6.91 51.35
C GLU A 547 -1.23 6.28 51.00
N HIS A 548 -1.47 5.98 49.69
CA HIS A 548 -2.65 5.26 49.23
C HIS A 548 -2.81 3.90 49.92
N ALA A 549 -1.70 3.15 50.09
CA ALA A 549 -1.71 1.88 50.81
C ALA A 549 -2.14 2.04 52.28
N GLY A 550 -1.69 3.10 52.93
CA GLY A 550 -2.10 3.43 54.29
C GLY A 550 -3.58 3.80 54.37
N ASP A 551 -4.05 4.64 53.48
CA ASP A 551 -5.48 5.08 53.44
C ASP A 551 -6.41 3.91 53.17
N ILE A 552 -6.06 3.05 52.21
CA ILE A 552 -6.83 1.84 51.84
C ILE A 552 -6.84 0.85 53.02
N ALA A 553 -5.67 0.58 53.65
CA ALA A 553 -5.59 -0.33 54.79
C ALA A 553 -6.43 0.15 55.95
N PHE A 554 -6.42 1.45 56.25
CA PHE A 554 -7.25 2.02 57.31
C PHE A 554 -8.76 1.79 57.02
N MET A 555 -9.22 2.10 55.82
CA MET A 555 -10.64 1.92 55.44
C MET A 555 -11.03 0.44 55.32
N ALA A 556 -10.07 -0.45 55.15
CA ALA A 556 -10.22 -1.90 55.24
C ALA A 556 -10.18 -2.43 56.67
N ASN A 557 -10.16 -1.54 57.68
CA ASN A 557 -10.10 -1.81 59.13
C ASN A 557 -8.77 -2.41 59.64
N ASP A 558 -7.67 -2.28 58.88
CA ASP A 558 -6.30 -2.69 59.34
C ASP A 558 -5.47 -1.46 59.74
N VAL A 559 -5.76 -0.95 60.94
CA VAL A 559 -5.13 0.26 61.48
C VAL A 559 -3.61 0.07 61.68
N GLN A 560 -3.14 -1.14 62.04
CA GLN A 560 -1.72 -1.41 62.24
C GLN A 560 -0.97 -1.34 60.92
N LYS A 561 -1.48 -1.94 59.89
CA LYS A 561 -0.89 -1.90 58.54
C LYS A 561 -0.91 -0.47 57.99
N ALA A 562 -2.03 0.27 58.19
CA ALA A 562 -2.16 1.66 57.80
C ALA A 562 -1.02 2.54 58.40
N LEU A 563 -0.84 2.44 59.71
CA LEU A 563 0.24 3.17 60.41
C LEU A 563 1.63 2.82 59.85
N GLY A 564 1.89 1.53 59.57
CA GLY A 564 3.14 1.09 58.96
C GLY A 564 3.41 1.70 57.57
N TYR A 565 2.38 1.79 56.72
CA TYR A 565 2.48 2.41 55.40
C TYR A 565 2.64 3.92 55.47
N TRP A 566 1.84 4.64 56.26
CA TRP A 566 1.98 6.09 56.48
C TRP A 566 3.35 6.48 57.05
N GLN A 567 3.91 5.70 58.00
CA GLN A 567 5.24 5.93 58.50
C GLN A 567 6.32 5.77 57.43
N LYS A 568 6.19 4.76 56.56
CA LYS A 568 7.10 4.57 55.42
C LYS A 568 6.95 5.69 54.41
N ALA A 569 5.73 6.15 54.11
CA ALA A 569 5.47 7.30 53.24
C ALA A 569 6.12 8.57 53.79
N LEU A 570 5.91 8.85 55.10
CA LEU A 570 6.51 10.02 55.79
C LEU A 570 8.02 9.96 55.81
N ALA A 571 8.64 8.78 55.91
CA ALA A 571 10.09 8.64 55.85
C ALA A 571 10.66 9.06 54.47
N LYS A 572 9.87 8.99 53.42
CA LYS A 572 10.23 9.44 52.07
C LYS A 572 9.87 10.92 51.81
N ASP A 573 8.75 11.39 52.33
CA ASP A 573 8.30 12.78 52.27
C ASP A 573 8.15 13.36 53.66
N GLY A 574 9.29 13.70 54.25
CA GLY A 574 9.39 14.14 55.66
C GLY A 574 8.60 15.41 56.00
N ASN A 575 8.18 16.20 55.03
CA ASN A 575 7.49 17.46 55.19
C ASN A 575 5.95 17.36 55.02
N ASN A 576 5.41 16.18 54.72
CA ASN A 576 3.99 15.99 54.54
C ASN A 576 3.20 16.11 55.87
N LYS A 577 2.59 17.27 56.07
CA LYS A 577 1.84 17.59 57.28
C LYS A 577 0.59 16.71 57.43
N LEU A 578 -0.03 16.32 56.32
CA LEU A 578 -1.22 15.48 56.32
C LEU A 578 -0.88 14.06 56.84
N LEU A 579 0.20 13.47 56.34
CA LEU A 579 0.70 12.18 56.85
C LEU A 579 1.03 12.23 58.32
N GLN A 580 1.68 13.31 58.80
CA GLN A 580 1.95 13.50 60.22
C GLN A 580 0.67 13.50 61.07
N GLN A 581 -0.40 14.15 60.57
CA GLN A 581 -1.73 14.17 61.23
C GLN A 581 -2.40 12.80 61.21
N LYS A 582 -2.40 12.10 60.03
CA LYS A 582 -2.95 10.74 59.93
C LYS A 582 -2.30 9.78 60.95
N ILE A 583 -0.97 9.83 61.08
CA ILE A 583 -0.20 9.00 62.02
C ILE A 583 -0.53 9.38 63.46
N LYS A 584 -0.54 10.68 63.80
CA LYS A 584 -0.78 11.17 65.16
C LYS A 584 -2.21 10.83 65.64
N GLN A 585 -3.18 11.01 64.74
CA GLN A 585 -4.60 10.77 65.08
C GLN A 585 -4.99 9.30 64.86
N LYS A 586 -4.13 8.49 64.27
CA LYS A 586 -4.41 7.10 63.87
C LYS A 586 -5.70 6.99 63.09
N LYS A 587 -5.94 7.94 62.16
CA LYS A 587 -7.19 8.09 61.45
C LYS A 587 -6.91 8.55 60.00
N TYR A 588 -7.73 8.03 59.09
CA TYR A 588 -7.81 8.59 57.75
C TYR A 588 -8.30 10.03 57.78
N ILE A 589 -7.63 10.90 57.14
CA ILE A 589 -7.98 12.31 56.96
C ILE A 589 -8.01 12.56 55.45
N LYS A 590 -9.15 12.96 54.92
CA LYS A 590 -9.31 13.31 53.52
C LYS A 590 -8.58 14.65 53.26
N GLU A 591 -7.87 14.78 52.15
CA GLU A 591 -7.37 16.06 51.69
C GLU A 591 -8.43 17.12 51.49
#